data_5b834e789f87524ade380aa70458d7b6
#
_entry.id   5b834e789f87524ade380aa70458d7b6
#
_cell.length_a   1.000
_cell.length_b   1.000
_cell.length_c   1.000
_cell.angle_alpha   90.00
_cell.angle_beta   90.00
_cell.angle_gamma   90.00
#
_symmetry.space_group_name_H-M   'P 1'
#
loop_
_entity.id
_entity.type
_entity.pdbx_description
1 polymer ?
#
loop_
_entity_poly.entity_id
_entity_poly.type
_entity_poly.pdbx_seq_one_letter_code
_entity_poly.pdbx_strand_id
1 'polypeptide(L)'
;SFIAGKTHRYFTDQAAVRGEETALIESLEGKRGMPRLKPPFPAQSGYKNKPSNINNVETFANVSYIIEKGGVNFASLGTEDSKGTKVFALTGKIKRGGLVEIPMGLTLRDVIFDIGGGVRDGGEFKAVQMGGPSGGCIPAEKLDTPIDYKALAATGAIMGSGGMVVTDSSTCMVNMARFFLDFTKKESCGKCVHCRIGTSRMFEILTRITEGMGEDGDIEKLEELCDGIKAGALCGLGQTAPNPVLTTLRYFRAEYEAHIKEKRCPAGECAALRRYTINADKCRGCTLCAKKCPVGAINGEVKKAHVIDNEKCIKCGSCAEACRFDAVEMC
;
A
#
# COMPACT_ATOMS: atom_id res chain seq x y z
N SER A 1 32.69 -5.87 -2.31
CA SER A 1 32.87 -4.42 -2.02
C SER A 1 33.16 -3.56 -3.27
N PHE A 2 33.60 -4.14 -4.38
CA PHE A 2 33.94 -3.38 -5.60
C PHE A 2 32.71 -2.94 -6.42
N ILE A 3 31.56 -3.60 -6.26
CA ILE A 3 30.32 -3.30 -6.99
C ILE A 3 29.51 -2.22 -6.27
N ALA A 4 29.56 -2.16 -4.95
CA ALA A 4 28.81 -1.18 -4.16
C ALA A 4 29.19 0.29 -4.47
N GLY A 5 30.45 0.57 -4.74
CA GLY A 5 30.93 1.94 -5.00
C GLY A 5 30.54 2.53 -6.37
N LYS A 6 30.26 1.69 -7.37
CA LYS A 6 29.84 2.13 -8.71
C LYS A 6 28.30 2.15 -8.89
N THR A 7 27.58 1.46 -8.04
CA THR A 7 26.11 1.33 -8.12
C THR A 7 25.36 2.57 -7.65
N HIS A 8 25.95 3.39 -6.78
CA HIS A 8 25.28 4.56 -6.19
C HIS A 8 24.84 5.64 -7.21
N ARG A 9 25.44 5.71 -8.38
CA ARG A 9 25.10 6.70 -9.42
C ARG A 9 24.01 6.27 -10.39
N TYR A 10 23.65 4.97 -10.44
CA TYR A 10 22.67 4.43 -11.38
C TYR A 10 21.30 4.09 -10.75
N PHE A 11 21.13 4.31 -9.44
CA PHE A 11 19.96 3.87 -8.67
C PHE A 11 18.87 4.93 -8.50
N THR A 12 18.97 6.11 -9.12
CA THR A 12 18.04 7.20 -8.84
C THR A 12 16.71 7.10 -9.53
N ASP A 13 16.59 6.37 -10.67
CA ASP A 13 15.34 6.23 -11.40
C ASP A 13 14.96 4.75 -11.57
N GLN A 14 13.71 4.40 -11.26
CA GLN A 14 13.12 3.05 -11.42
C GLN A 14 13.81 1.95 -10.58
N ALA A 15 14.08 2.24 -9.29
CA ALA A 15 14.78 1.32 -8.38
C ALA A 15 14.08 -0.04 -8.23
N ALA A 16 12.74 -0.08 -8.21
CA ALA A 16 11.98 -1.31 -8.03
C ALA A 16 12.10 -2.27 -9.24
N VAL A 17 12.10 -1.74 -10.47
CA VAL A 17 12.34 -2.59 -11.66
C VAL A 17 13.74 -3.14 -11.69
N ARG A 18 14.74 -2.39 -11.20
CA ARG A 18 16.13 -2.86 -11.11
C ARG A 18 16.33 -3.95 -10.05
N GLY A 19 15.35 -4.19 -9.19
CA GLY A 19 15.31 -5.37 -8.32
C GLY A 19 15.03 -6.68 -9.07
N GLU A 20 14.54 -6.60 -10.32
CA GLU A 20 14.48 -7.77 -11.21
C GLU A 20 15.88 -8.07 -11.75
N GLU A 21 16.31 -9.33 -11.65
CA GLU A 21 17.69 -9.77 -11.88
C GLU A 21 18.25 -9.37 -13.25
N THR A 22 17.46 -9.51 -14.32
CA THR A 22 17.93 -9.19 -15.68
C THR A 22 17.93 -7.69 -15.96
N ALA A 23 17.00 -6.93 -15.37
CA ALA A 23 17.02 -5.48 -15.43
C ALA A 23 18.22 -4.89 -14.69
N LEU A 24 18.63 -5.51 -13.55
CA LEU A 24 19.86 -5.15 -12.85
C LEU A 24 21.08 -5.38 -13.75
N ILE A 25 21.18 -6.51 -14.43
CA ILE A 25 22.26 -6.82 -15.38
C ILE A 25 22.32 -5.78 -16.50
N GLU A 26 21.18 -5.47 -17.14
CA GLU A 26 21.11 -4.43 -18.19
C GLU A 26 21.64 -3.08 -17.67
N SER A 27 21.24 -2.70 -16.46
CA SER A 27 21.71 -1.46 -15.82
C SER A 27 23.22 -1.47 -15.56
N LEU A 28 23.78 -2.59 -15.09
CA LEU A 28 25.21 -2.75 -14.86
C LEU A 28 26.02 -2.72 -16.16
N GLU A 29 25.41 -3.13 -17.27
CA GLU A 29 26.00 -3.07 -18.62
C GLU A 29 25.87 -1.67 -19.27
N GLY A 30 25.32 -0.68 -18.54
CA GLY A 30 25.12 0.68 -19.06
C GLY A 30 23.93 0.85 -19.98
N LYS A 31 23.04 -0.16 -20.06
CA LYS A 31 21.81 -0.13 -20.81
C LYS A 31 20.64 0.32 -19.94
N ARG A 32 19.49 0.57 -20.56
CA ARG A 32 18.27 0.82 -19.81
C ARG A 32 17.86 -0.42 -19.00
N GLY A 33 17.56 -0.25 -17.70
CA GLY A 33 17.18 -1.33 -16.80
C GLY A 33 15.81 -1.89 -17.14
N MET A 34 15.75 -2.78 -18.13
CA MET A 34 14.54 -3.47 -18.56
C MET A 34 14.74 -4.99 -18.45
N PRO A 35 13.72 -5.76 -18.02
CA PRO A 35 13.80 -7.21 -17.98
C PRO A 35 14.09 -7.84 -19.32
N ARG A 36 14.90 -8.90 -19.34
CA ARG A 36 15.11 -9.77 -20.49
C ARG A 36 14.06 -10.87 -20.53
N LEU A 37 13.85 -11.44 -21.72
CA LEU A 37 13.10 -12.70 -21.84
C LEU A 37 13.95 -13.86 -21.31
N LYS A 38 13.31 -14.82 -20.68
CA LYS A 38 13.91 -16.05 -20.18
C LYS A 38 13.26 -17.23 -20.89
N PRO A 39 14.01 -18.26 -21.35
CA PRO A 39 15.46 -18.40 -21.36
C PRO A 39 16.18 -17.46 -22.34
N PRO A 40 17.51 -17.20 -22.20
CA PRO A 40 18.41 -17.77 -21.22
C PRO A 40 18.25 -17.14 -19.83
N PHE A 41 18.47 -17.94 -18.79
CA PHE A 41 18.52 -17.47 -17.41
C PHE A 41 19.89 -16.85 -17.09
N PRO A 42 20.01 -15.96 -16.08
CA PRO A 42 21.29 -15.36 -15.70
C PRO A 42 22.41 -16.35 -15.39
N ALA A 43 22.06 -17.52 -14.85
CA ALA A 43 23.01 -18.61 -14.63
C ALA A 43 23.64 -19.16 -15.92
N GLN A 44 22.96 -18.99 -17.06
CA GLN A 44 23.45 -19.39 -18.38
C GLN A 44 24.12 -18.21 -19.10
N SER A 45 23.47 -17.03 -19.09
CA SER A 45 23.92 -15.83 -19.79
C SER A 45 23.47 -14.57 -19.03
N GLY A 46 24.30 -14.15 -18.09
CA GLY A 46 24.08 -12.98 -17.25
C GLY A 46 24.93 -11.77 -17.67
N TYR A 47 25.67 -11.22 -16.71
CA TYR A 47 26.52 -10.02 -16.91
C TYR A 47 27.59 -10.29 -17.96
N LYS A 48 27.63 -9.45 -19.00
CA LYS A 48 28.50 -9.59 -20.17
C LYS A 48 28.46 -10.99 -20.82
N ASN A 49 27.25 -11.56 -20.88
CA ASN A 49 26.99 -12.91 -21.38
C ASN A 49 27.75 -14.03 -20.65
N LYS A 50 28.17 -13.80 -19.40
CA LYS A 50 28.78 -14.80 -18.55
C LYS A 50 27.77 -15.35 -17.54
N PRO A 51 27.92 -16.60 -17.10
CA PRO A 51 27.12 -17.13 -16.00
C PRO A 51 27.17 -16.18 -14.79
N SER A 52 26.00 -15.80 -14.29
CA SER A 52 25.89 -14.85 -13.18
C SER A 52 24.95 -15.35 -12.11
N ASN A 53 25.35 -15.22 -10.85
CA ASN A 53 24.53 -15.54 -9.69
C ASN A 53 24.00 -14.25 -9.08
N ILE A 54 22.68 -14.12 -8.97
CA ILE A 54 21.98 -12.98 -8.39
C ILE A 54 21.04 -13.50 -7.32
N ASN A 55 21.17 -12.98 -6.11
CA ASN A 55 20.31 -13.30 -4.99
C ASN A 55 19.93 -12.03 -4.23
N ASN A 56 18.86 -12.13 -3.42
CA ASN A 56 18.49 -11.09 -2.50
C ASN A 56 19.63 -10.80 -1.50
N VAL A 57 19.77 -9.55 -1.09
CA VAL A 57 20.81 -9.13 -0.13
C VAL A 57 20.68 -9.87 1.19
N GLU A 58 19.46 -10.09 1.68
CA GLU A 58 19.20 -10.82 2.92
C GLU A 58 19.63 -12.31 2.79
N THR A 59 19.43 -12.92 1.62
CA THR A 59 19.97 -14.25 1.33
C THR A 59 21.47 -14.29 1.47
N PHE A 60 22.19 -13.34 0.85
CA PHE A 60 23.65 -13.28 0.97
C PHE A 60 24.12 -12.97 2.41
N ALA A 61 23.37 -12.16 3.16
CA ALA A 61 23.69 -11.88 4.55
C ALA A 61 23.64 -13.13 5.45
N ASN A 62 22.73 -14.05 5.15
CA ASN A 62 22.60 -15.30 5.90
C ASN A 62 23.66 -16.36 5.55
N VAL A 63 24.34 -16.25 4.40
CA VAL A 63 25.30 -17.28 3.95
C VAL A 63 26.43 -17.48 4.95
N SER A 64 27.02 -16.40 5.46
CA SER A 64 28.13 -16.51 6.44
C SER A 64 27.70 -17.22 7.71
N TYR A 65 26.53 -16.89 8.24
CA TYR A 65 25.94 -17.55 9.41
C TYR A 65 25.70 -19.05 9.17
N ILE A 66 25.12 -19.40 8.01
CA ILE A 66 24.82 -20.77 7.64
C ILE A 66 26.11 -21.61 7.50
N ILE A 67 27.17 -21.03 6.92
CA ILE A 67 28.47 -21.70 6.79
C ILE A 67 29.11 -21.90 8.16
N GLU A 68 29.07 -20.91 9.04
CA GLU A 68 29.68 -20.98 10.36
C GLU A 68 28.92 -21.89 11.31
N LYS A 69 27.61 -21.80 11.39
CA LYS A 69 26.76 -22.51 12.36
C LYS A 69 26.12 -23.79 11.83
N GLY A 70 26.16 -23.99 10.53
CA GLY A 70 25.56 -25.14 9.84
C GLY A 70 24.09 -24.94 9.46
N GLY A 71 23.68 -25.56 8.36
CA GLY A 71 22.31 -25.46 7.83
C GLY A 71 21.23 -26.02 8.75
N VAL A 72 21.56 -27.02 9.56
CA VAL A 72 20.64 -27.61 10.56
C VAL A 72 20.29 -26.57 11.63
N ASN A 73 21.30 -25.83 12.12
CA ASN A 73 21.08 -24.78 13.10
C ASN A 73 20.19 -23.66 12.53
N PHE A 74 20.47 -23.18 11.31
CA PHE A 74 19.62 -22.19 10.64
C PHE A 74 18.18 -22.69 10.48
N ALA A 75 18.01 -23.95 10.06
CA ALA A 75 16.72 -24.59 9.84
C ALA A 75 15.94 -24.93 11.12
N SER A 76 16.57 -24.80 12.30
CA SER A 76 15.87 -24.99 13.59
C SER A 76 14.91 -23.84 13.92
N LEU A 77 15.08 -22.68 13.27
CA LEU A 77 14.17 -21.55 13.33
C LEU A 77 13.24 -21.55 12.12
N GLY A 78 12.04 -21.01 12.31
CA GLY A 78 11.05 -20.88 11.24
C GLY A 78 10.09 -22.06 11.12
N THR A 79 9.38 -22.12 10.00
CA THR A 79 8.39 -23.15 9.67
C THR A 79 9.01 -24.24 8.79
N GLU A 80 8.24 -25.28 8.45
CA GLU A 80 8.70 -26.32 7.53
C GLU A 80 9.05 -25.75 6.15
N ASP A 81 8.26 -24.82 5.65
CA ASP A 81 8.40 -24.22 4.33
C ASP A 81 9.21 -22.89 4.31
N SER A 82 9.41 -22.25 5.47
CA SER A 82 10.10 -20.98 5.60
C SER A 82 11.07 -21.02 6.76
N LYS A 83 12.33 -21.37 6.47
CA LYS A 83 13.38 -21.54 7.49
C LYS A 83 14.06 -20.20 7.83
N GLY A 84 14.58 -20.14 9.06
CA GLY A 84 15.41 -19.04 9.54
C GLY A 84 14.61 -17.85 10.06
N THR A 85 15.26 -16.71 10.03
CA THR A 85 14.70 -15.41 10.43
C THR A 85 14.49 -14.51 9.21
N LYS A 86 13.72 -13.43 9.42
CA LYS A 86 13.55 -12.39 8.42
C LYS A 86 13.41 -11.03 9.08
N VAL A 87 14.00 -10.02 8.43
CA VAL A 87 13.88 -8.62 8.85
C VAL A 87 12.61 -8.01 8.25
N PHE A 88 11.84 -7.34 9.11
CA PHE A 88 10.66 -6.58 8.72
C PHE A 88 10.81 -5.11 9.06
N ALA A 89 10.30 -4.25 8.16
CA ALA A 89 10.16 -2.82 8.39
C ALA A 89 8.71 -2.51 8.79
N LEU A 90 8.51 -2.22 10.08
CA LEU A 90 7.20 -1.86 10.63
C LEU A 90 6.97 -0.36 10.49
N THR A 91 5.91 0.03 9.80
CA THR A 91 5.58 1.44 9.52
C THR A 91 4.07 1.69 9.59
N GLY A 92 3.65 2.92 9.30
CA GLY A 92 2.23 3.30 9.28
C GLY A 92 1.70 3.70 10.65
N LYS A 93 0.52 3.22 10.99
CA LYS A 93 -0.22 3.57 12.23
C LYS A 93 0.17 2.72 13.44
N ILE A 94 1.43 2.31 13.54
CA ILE A 94 1.96 1.47 14.62
C ILE A 94 2.65 2.31 15.71
N LYS A 95 2.61 1.87 16.97
CA LYS A 95 3.25 2.59 18.09
C LYS A 95 4.76 2.55 18.02
N ARG A 96 5.34 1.37 17.79
CA ARG A 96 6.78 1.15 17.71
C ARG A 96 7.13 0.73 16.29
N GLY A 97 7.45 1.70 15.44
CA GLY A 97 7.93 1.48 14.09
C GLY A 97 9.44 1.30 14.06
N GLY A 98 9.95 0.67 13.01
CA GLY A 98 11.38 0.43 12.80
C GLY A 98 11.65 -0.93 12.16
N LEU A 99 12.90 -1.37 12.25
CA LEU A 99 13.31 -2.71 11.79
C LEU A 99 13.22 -3.70 12.92
N VAL A 100 12.69 -4.88 12.64
CA VAL A 100 12.61 -6.02 13.56
C VAL A 100 13.02 -7.29 12.82
N GLU A 101 13.90 -8.07 13.41
CA GLU A 101 14.22 -9.41 12.96
C GLU A 101 13.43 -10.43 13.80
N ILE A 102 12.72 -11.31 13.12
CA ILE A 102 11.88 -12.33 13.76
C ILE A 102 12.13 -13.71 13.15
N PRO A 103 11.96 -14.80 13.91
CA PRO A 103 11.86 -16.12 13.32
C PRO A 103 10.61 -16.21 12.44
N MET A 104 10.72 -16.89 11.31
CA MET A 104 9.58 -17.16 10.45
C MET A 104 8.54 -18.01 11.22
N GLY A 105 7.25 -17.75 10.97
CA GLY A 105 6.15 -18.49 11.61
C GLY A 105 5.48 -17.79 12.78
N LEU A 106 6.02 -16.66 13.28
CA LEU A 106 5.23 -15.79 14.17
C LEU A 106 4.00 -15.27 13.42
N THR A 107 2.91 -15.00 14.14
CA THR A 107 1.70 -14.45 13.54
C THR A 107 1.84 -12.95 13.26
N LEU A 108 1.02 -12.44 12.37
CA LEU A 108 0.92 -10.99 12.17
C LEU A 108 0.52 -10.30 13.48
N ARG A 109 -0.30 -10.94 14.30
CA ARG A 109 -0.71 -10.45 15.63
C ARG A 109 0.47 -10.24 16.55
N ASP A 110 1.32 -11.26 16.70
CA ASP A 110 2.51 -11.19 17.57
C ASP A 110 3.41 -10.02 17.15
N VAL A 111 3.64 -9.87 15.85
CA VAL A 111 4.53 -8.82 15.34
C VAL A 111 3.90 -7.42 15.50
N ILE A 112 2.63 -7.25 15.20
CA ILE A 112 1.98 -5.94 15.24
C ILE A 112 1.70 -5.52 16.68
N PHE A 113 1.19 -6.41 17.54
CA PHE A 113 0.75 -6.03 18.88
C PHE A 113 1.82 -6.22 19.94
N ASP A 114 2.48 -7.38 19.99
CA ASP A 114 3.45 -7.65 21.05
C ASP A 114 4.78 -6.94 20.79
N ILE A 115 5.30 -7.03 19.57
CA ILE A 115 6.55 -6.37 19.19
C ILE A 115 6.29 -4.89 18.87
N GLY A 116 5.37 -4.59 17.97
CA GLY A 116 5.03 -3.25 17.49
C GLY A 116 4.23 -2.41 18.49
N GLY A 117 3.68 -3.02 19.56
CA GLY A 117 2.90 -2.34 20.60
C GLY A 117 1.49 -1.94 20.17
N GLY A 118 1.00 -2.48 19.05
CA GLY A 118 -0.33 -2.20 18.51
C GLY A 118 -0.44 -0.86 17.80
N VAL A 119 -1.68 -0.49 17.47
CA VAL A 119 -1.98 0.76 16.76
C VAL A 119 -1.74 1.96 17.68
N ARG A 120 -1.13 3.02 17.13
CA ARG A 120 -0.85 4.25 17.86
C ARG A 120 -2.16 4.98 18.20
N ASP A 121 -2.11 5.83 19.23
CA ASP A 121 -3.19 6.72 19.65
C ASP A 121 -4.52 6.02 20.00
N GLY A 122 -4.46 4.70 20.30
CA GLY A 122 -5.64 3.91 20.64
C GLY A 122 -6.56 3.60 19.45
N GLY A 123 -6.09 3.81 18.23
CA GLY A 123 -6.85 3.50 17.00
C GLY A 123 -7.19 2.01 16.88
N GLU A 124 -8.29 1.71 16.20
CA GLU A 124 -8.68 0.35 15.88
C GLU A 124 -7.90 -0.17 14.68
N PHE A 125 -7.27 -1.34 14.82
CA PHE A 125 -6.54 -1.96 13.72
C PHE A 125 -7.51 -2.34 12.59
N LYS A 126 -7.18 -1.95 11.37
CA LYS A 126 -7.98 -2.24 10.18
C LYS A 126 -7.32 -3.30 9.30
N ALA A 127 -6.08 -3.06 8.93
CA ALA A 127 -5.35 -3.95 8.03
C ALA A 127 -3.83 -3.70 8.10
N VAL A 128 -3.07 -4.63 7.52
CA VAL A 128 -1.64 -4.46 7.25
C VAL A 128 -1.35 -4.71 5.78
N GLN A 129 -0.66 -3.78 5.14
CA GLN A 129 -0.09 -3.98 3.81
C GLN A 129 1.23 -4.72 3.95
N MET A 130 1.33 -5.91 3.36
CA MET A 130 2.49 -6.80 3.39
C MET A 130 3.20 -6.84 2.04
N GLY A 131 4.54 -6.91 2.07
CA GLY A 131 5.35 -7.13 0.86
C GLY A 131 5.68 -5.86 0.08
N GLY A 132 5.52 -4.68 0.70
CA GLY A 132 5.82 -3.40 0.06
C GLY A 132 4.71 -2.93 -0.91
N PRO A 133 5.02 -1.95 -1.80
CA PRO A 133 4.00 -1.28 -2.64
C PRO A 133 3.24 -2.19 -3.60
N SER A 134 3.83 -3.29 -4.05
CA SER A 134 3.17 -4.27 -4.93
C SER A 134 2.72 -5.52 -4.17
N GLY A 135 2.72 -5.46 -2.84
CA GLY A 135 2.24 -6.52 -1.97
C GLY A 135 0.72 -6.54 -1.87
N GLY A 136 0.20 -7.13 -0.79
CA GLY A 136 -1.25 -7.23 -0.58
C GLY A 136 -1.66 -6.74 0.80
N CYS A 137 -2.92 -6.37 0.92
CA CYS A 137 -3.54 -5.95 2.15
C CYS A 137 -4.17 -7.14 2.87
N ILE A 138 -3.89 -7.31 4.16
CA ILE A 138 -4.40 -8.38 5.02
C ILE A 138 -5.28 -7.73 6.10
N PRO A 139 -6.57 -8.09 6.19
CA PRO A 139 -7.50 -7.47 7.14
C PRO A 139 -7.39 -8.05 8.55
N ALA A 140 -8.08 -7.42 9.51
CA ALA A 140 -8.05 -7.77 10.92
C ALA A 140 -8.44 -9.22 11.21
N GLU A 141 -9.38 -9.79 10.46
CA GLU A 141 -9.85 -11.17 10.63
C GLU A 141 -8.78 -12.22 10.31
N LYS A 142 -7.67 -11.80 9.72
CA LYS A 142 -6.54 -12.66 9.33
C LYS A 142 -5.26 -12.36 10.11
N LEU A 143 -5.35 -11.68 11.23
CA LEU A 143 -4.19 -11.36 12.09
C LEU A 143 -3.43 -12.60 12.59
N ASP A 144 -4.11 -13.74 12.72
CA ASP A 144 -3.50 -14.98 13.18
C ASP A 144 -2.81 -15.80 12.05
N THR A 145 -2.70 -15.17 10.85
CA THR A 145 -1.92 -15.76 9.75
C THR A 145 -0.44 -15.78 10.13
N PRO A 146 0.21 -16.97 10.08
CA PRO A 146 1.64 -17.05 10.30
C PRO A 146 2.40 -16.32 9.19
N ILE A 147 3.50 -15.68 9.56
CA ILE A 147 4.42 -15.03 8.62
C ILE A 147 5.27 -16.13 7.95
N ASP A 148 4.71 -16.67 6.90
CA ASP A 148 5.23 -17.76 6.09
C ASP A 148 4.89 -17.47 4.62
N TYR A 149 5.76 -17.90 3.68
CA TYR A 149 5.57 -17.58 2.26
C TYR A 149 4.25 -18.14 1.70
N LYS A 150 3.88 -19.37 2.05
CA LYS A 150 2.64 -20.01 1.60
C LYS A 150 1.41 -19.41 2.27
N ALA A 151 1.47 -19.20 3.58
CA ALA A 151 0.36 -18.67 4.34
C ALA A 151 0.02 -17.23 3.90
N LEU A 152 1.02 -16.38 3.71
CA LEU A 152 0.80 -15.02 3.20
C LEU A 152 0.26 -15.03 1.75
N ALA A 153 0.80 -15.89 0.88
CA ALA A 153 0.31 -16.00 -0.50
C ALA A 153 -1.17 -16.42 -0.56
N ALA A 154 -1.63 -17.27 0.35
CA ALA A 154 -3.04 -17.68 0.46
C ALA A 154 -3.99 -16.51 0.80
N THR A 155 -3.50 -15.46 1.44
CA THR A 155 -4.28 -14.22 1.69
C THR A 155 -4.35 -13.30 0.45
N GLY A 156 -3.56 -13.55 -0.58
CA GLY A 156 -3.38 -12.68 -1.74
C GLY A 156 -2.24 -11.66 -1.57
N ALA A 157 -1.59 -11.64 -0.41
CA ALA A 157 -0.41 -10.81 -0.16
C ALA A 157 0.88 -11.56 -0.55
N ILE A 158 2.00 -10.88 -0.47
CA ILE A 158 3.32 -11.47 -0.66
C ILE A 158 4.24 -11.10 0.50
N MET A 159 5.25 -11.93 0.76
CA MET A 159 6.29 -11.61 1.75
C MET A 159 7.10 -10.37 1.33
N GLY A 160 7.48 -10.30 0.07
CA GLY A 160 8.35 -9.26 -0.46
C GLY A 160 9.66 -9.14 0.32
N SER A 161 10.15 -7.92 0.48
CA SER A 161 11.35 -7.61 1.27
C SER A 161 11.07 -7.35 2.76
N GLY A 162 9.87 -7.67 3.25
CA GLY A 162 9.50 -7.50 4.66
C GLY A 162 8.91 -6.14 5.01
N GLY A 163 8.40 -5.39 4.05
CA GLY A 163 7.66 -4.15 4.35
C GLY A 163 6.28 -4.47 4.97
N MET A 164 5.98 -3.85 6.12
CA MET A 164 4.69 -3.94 6.81
C MET A 164 4.17 -2.54 7.11
N VAL A 165 3.06 -2.15 6.47
CA VAL A 165 2.41 -0.85 6.72
C VAL A 165 1.09 -1.08 7.44
N VAL A 166 1.05 -0.77 8.73
CA VAL A 166 -0.13 -0.92 9.58
C VAL A 166 -1.09 0.21 9.34
N THR A 167 -2.38 -0.08 9.23
CA THR A 167 -3.48 0.87 9.05
C THR A 167 -4.53 0.72 10.13
N ASP A 168 -5.27 1.78 10.37
CA ASP A 168 -6.37 1.88 11.33
C ASP A 168 -7.69 2.24 10.63
N SER A 169 -8.76 2.35 11.41
CA SER A 169 -10.11 2.70 10.93
C SER A 169 -10.17 4.05 10.20
N SER A 170 -9.22 4.96 10.42
CA SER A 170 -9.13 6.25 9.73
C SER A 170 -8.51 6.17 8.32
N THR A 171 -8.02 5.00 7.91
CA THR A 171 -7.39 4.79 6.62
C THR A 171 -8.41 4.34 5.56
N CYS A 172 -8.49 5.06 4.46
CA CYS A 172 -9.30 4.67 3.30
C CYS A 172 -8.58 3.61 2.46
N MET A 173 -9.19 2.44 2.31
CA MET A 173 -8.56 1.33 1.58
C MET A 173 -8.50 1.57 0.08
N VAL A 174 -9.43 2.34 -0.48
CA VAL A 174 -9.41 2.76 -1.90
C VAL A 174 -8.24 3.72 -2.15
N ASN A 175 -8.05 4.72 -1.26
CA ASN A 175 -6.95 5.65 -1.37
C ASN A 175 -5.58 4.99 -1.13
N MET A 176 -5.53 4.01 -0.21
CA MET A 176 -4.34 3.21 0.03
C MET A 176 -3.95 2.39 -1.23
N ALA A 177 -4.91 1.73 -1.88
CA ALA A 177 -4.67 1.02 -3.13
C ALA A 177 -4.17 1.97 -4.23
N ARG A 178 -4.78 3.16 -4.35
CA ARG A 178 -4.35 4.22 -5.28
C ARG A 178 -2.90 4.66 -5.00
N PHE A 179 -2.54 4.87 -3.74
CA PHE A 179 -1.20 5.29 -3.32
C PHE A 179 -0.13 4.26 -3.75
N PHE A 180 -0.35 2.99 -3.46
CA PHE A 180 0.61 1.94 -3.84
C PHE A 180 0.68 1.71 -5.35
N LEU A 181 -0.45 1.86 -6.04
CA LEU A 181 -0.48 1.75 -7.49
C LEU A 181 0.25 2.93 -8.18
N ASP A 182 0.19 4.14 -7.62
CA ASP A 182 0.96 5.30 -8.13
C ASP A 182 2.47 5.03 -8.10
N PHE A 183 2.93 4.39 -7.02
CA PHE A 183 4.32 3.96 -6.94
C PHE A 183 4.66 2.95 -8.05
N THR A 184 3.89 1.87 -8.20
CA THR A 184 4.17 0.85 -9.22
C THR A 184 4.06 1.38 -10.64
N LYS A 185 3.13 2.31 -10.89
CA LYS A 185 3.02 3.04 -12.16
C LYS A 185 4.29 3.84 -12.48
N LYS A 186 4.82 4.58 -11.50
CA LYS A 186 6.05 5.38 -11.65
C LYS A 186 7.29 4.51 -11.85
N GLU A 187 7.35 3.37 -11.19
CA GLU A 187 8.46 2.42 -11.28
C GLU A 187 8.41 1.50 -12.51
N SER A 188 7.35 1.52 -13.29
CA SER A 188 7.23 0.72 -14.50
C SER A 188 8.30 1.09 -15.53
N CYS A 189 9.09 0.09 -16.02
CA CYS A 189 10.06 0.33 -17.08
C CYS A 189 9.42 0.65 -18.45
N GLY A 190 8.11 0.45 -18.58
CA GLY A 190 7.34 0.72 -19.79
C GLY A 190 7.44 -0.33 -20.90
N LYS A 191 8.15 -1.44 -20.70
CA LYS A 191 8.34 -2.48 -21.73
C LYS A 191 7.03 -3.20 -22.08
N CYS A 192 6.30 -3.69 -21.08
CA CYS A 192 5.05 -4.42 -21.28
C CYS A 192 3.87 -3.43 -21.39
N VAL A 193 3.09 -3.56 -22.46
CA VAL A 193 1.91 -2.69 -22.70
C VAL A 193 0.90 -2.82 -21.55
N HIS A 194 0.59 -4.04 -21.13
CA HIS A 194 -0.34 -4.29 -20.02
C HIS A 194 0.11 -3.61 -18.72
N CYS A 195 1.39 -3.67 -18.37
CA CYS A 195 1.91 -2.98 -17.19
C CYS A 195 1.85 -1.45 -17.38
N ARG A 196 2.43 -0.90 -18.47
CA ARG A 196 2.52 0.54 -18.70
C ARG A 196 1.16 1.22 -18.80
N ILE A 197 0.26 0.69 -19.62
CA ILE A 197 -1.06 1.27 -19.84
C ILE A 197 -2.03 0.87 -18.74
N GLY A 198 -2.05 -0.43 -18.36
CA GLY A 198 -3.00 -0.95 -17.38
C GLY A 198 -2.84 -0.32 -16.01
N THR A 199 -1.60 -0.16 -15.49
CA THR A 199 -1.40 0.51 -14.19
C THR A 199 -1.82 1.97 -14.22
N SER A 200 -1.63 2.67 -15.35
CA SER A 200 -2.10 4.05 -15.53
C SER A 200 -3.63 4.13 -15.53
N ARG A 201 -4.31 3.23 -16.25
CA ARG A 201 -5.77 3.17 -16.27
C ARG A 201 -6.39 2.81 -14.92
N MET A 202 -5.82 1.85 -14.22
CA MET A 202 -6.26 1.54 -12.85
C MET A 202 -6.09 2.75 -11.92
N PHE A 203 -4.97 3.47 -12.04
CA PHE A 203 -4.72 4.66 -11.23
C PHE A 203 -5.73 5.78 -11.54
N GLU A 204 -6.08 6.00 -12.81
CA GLU A 204 -7.12 6.95 -13.23
C GLU A 204 -8.48 6.59 -12.62
N ILE A 205 -8.89 5.31 -12.67
CA ILE A 205 -10.15 4.84 -12.09
C ILE A 205 -10.15 5.05 -10.57
N LEU A 206 -9.10 4.63 -9.86
CA LEU A 206 -9.01 4.83 -8.41
C LEU A 206 -9.00 6.31 -8.02
N THR A 207 -8.34 7.16 -8.81
CA THR A 207 -8.36 8.61 -8.60
C THR A 207 -9.77 9.16 -8.75
N ARG A 208 -10.47 8.80 -9.82
CA ARG A 208 -11.86 9.18 -10.07
C ARG A 208 -12.79 8.75 -8.92
N ILE A 209 -12.63 7.50 -8.42
CA ILE A 209 -13.41 7.00 -7.29
C ILE A 209 -13.15 7.83 -6.02
N THR A 210 -11.87 8.11 -5.69
CA THR A 210 -11.51 8.88 -4.49
C THR A 210 -11.87 10.36 -4.58
N GLU A 211 -12.05 10.89 -5.79
CA GLU A 211 -12.50 12.25 -6.07
C GLU A 211 -14.03 12.39 -6.18
N GLY A 212 -14.78 11.31 -5.93
CA GLY A 212 -16.24 11.32 -5.94
C GLY A 212 -16.89 11.17 -7.32
N MET A 213 -16.08 10.98 -8.35
CA MET A 213 -16.50 10.80 -9.74
C MET A 213 -16.55 9.34 -10.19
N GLY A 214 -16.52 8.38 -9.23
CA GLY A 214 -16.64 6.95 -9.52
C GLY A 214 -17.97 6.63 -10.19
N GLU A 215 -17.96 5.69 -11.11
CA GLU A 215 -19.11 5.26 -11.92
C GLU A 215 -19.42 3.78 -11.70
N ASP A 216 -20.66 3.40 -11.95
CA ASP A 216 -21.04 1.98 -11.98
C ASP A 216 -20.21 1.24 -13.05
N GLY A 217 -19.73 0.04 -12.69
CA GLY A 217 -18.83 -0.76 -13.53
C GLY A 217 -17.34 -0.46 -13.33
N ASP A 218 -16.94 0.50 -12.49
CA ASP A 218 -15.53 0.79 -12.22
C ASP A 218 -14.83 -0.35 -11.49
N ILE A 219 -15.54 -1.06 -10.61
CA ILE A 219 -14.99 -2.22 -9.88
C ILE A 219 -14.68 -3.34 -10.86
N GLU A 220 -15.61 -3.67 -11.75
CA GLU A 220 -15.46 -4.71 -12.76
C GLU A 220 -14.32 -4.39 -13.73
N LYS A 221 -14.19 -3.12 -14.14
CA LYS A 221 -13.06 -2.65 -14.97
C LYS A 221 -11.72 -2.78 -14.24
N LEU A 222 -11.67 -2.52 -12.93
CA LEU A 222 -10.46 -2.72 -12.13
C LEU A 222 -10.07 -4.20 -12.06
N GLU A 223 -11.03 -5.09 -11.84
CA GLU A 223 -10.82 -6.54 -11.81
C GLU A 223 -10.30 -7.05 -13.15
N GLU A 224 -10.92 -6.67 -14.28
CA GLU A 224 -10.48 -7.02 -15.64
C GLU A 224 -9.05 -6.51 -15.93
N LEU A 225 -8.75 -5.26 -15.60
CA LEU A 225 -7.41 -4.69 -15.77
C LEU A 225 -6.37 -5.43 -14.91
N CYS A 226 -6.71 -5.80 -13.69
CA CYS A 226 -5.85 -6.58 -12.81
C CYS A 226 -5.44 -7.92 -13.45
N ASP A 227 -6.42 -8.65 -13.97
CA ASP A 227 -6.18 -9.96 -14.62
C ASP A 227 -5.34 -9.80 -15.89
N GLY A 228 -5.66 -8.81 -16.73
CA GLY A 228 -4.89 -8.50 -17.92
C GLY A 228 -3.43 -8.12 -17.65
N ILE A 229 -3.19 -7.34 -16.59
CA ILE A 229 -1.82 -6.96 -16.20
C ILE A 229 -1.06 -8.16 -15.67
N LYS A 230 -1.66 -8.99 -14.82
CA LYS A 230 -1.02 -10.20 -14.28
C LYS A 230 -0.64 -11.18 -15.38
N ALA A 231 -1.53 -11.41 -16.34
CA ALA A 231 -1.31 -12.32 -17.46
C ALA A 231 -0.28 -11.78 -18.48
N GLY A 232 -0.29 -10.47 -18.75
CA GLY A 232 0.51 -9.86 -19.82
C GLY A 232 1.83 -9.23 -19.38
N ALA A 233 2.16 -9.20 -18.08
CA ALA A 233 3.40 -8.61 -17.59
C ALA A 233 4.55 -9.64 -17.57
N LEU A 234 5.71 -9.21 -18.07
CA LEU A 234 6.91 -10.06 -18.17
C LEU A 234 7.61 -10.29 -16.82
N CYS A 235 7.61 -9.30 -15.93
CA CYS A 235 8.37 -9.35 -14.68
C CYS A 235 7.47 -9.23 -13.45
N GLY A 236 8.05 -9.57 -12.26
CA GLY A 236 7.35 -9.55 -10.98
C GLY A 236 6.71 -8.20 -10.64
N LEU A 237 7.32 -7.06 -11.00
CA LEU A 237 6.71 -5.75 -10.74
C LEU A 237 5.32 -5.64 -11.37
N GLY A 238 5.19 -5.95 -12.67
CA GLY A 238 3.90 -5.89 -13.34
C GLY A 238 2.93 -6.96 -12.86
N GLN A 239 3.41 -8.20 -12.66
CA GLN A 239 2.58 -9.30 -12.18
C GLN A 239 2.01 -9.07 -10.77
N THR A 240 2.70 -8.32 -9.92
CA THR A 240 2.27 -8.03 -8.55
C THR A 240 1.63 -6.65 -8.40
N ALA A 241 1.81 -5.73 -9.35
CA ALA A 241 1.21 -4.39 -9.32
C ALA A 241 -0.30 -4.36 -8.99
N PRO A 242 -1.13 -5.32 -9.46
CA PRO A 242 -2.55 -5.39 -9.12
C PRO A 242 -2.87 -5.83 -7.68
N ASN A 243 -1.95 -6.45 -6.95
CA ASN A 243 -2.24 -7.07 -5.66
C ASN A 243 -2.87 -6.11 -4.62
N PRO A 244 -2.40 -4.86 -4.44
CA PRO A 244 -3.04 -3.92 -3.52
C PRO A 244 -4.50 -3.66 -3.88
N VAL A 245 -4.82 -3.56 -5.17
CA VAL A 245 -6.19 -3.35 -5.65
C VAL A 245 -7.03 -4.60 -5.45
N LEU A 246 -6.54 -5.77 -5.87
CA LEU A 246 -7.26 -7.04 -5.73
C LEU A 246 -7.54 -7.39 -4.26
N THR A 247 -6.57 -7.19 -3.37
CA THR A 247 -6.76 -7.51 -1.95
C THR A 247 -7.69 -6.51 -1.26
N THR A 248 -7.62 -5.22 -1.58
CA THR A 248 -8.56 -4.24 -1.04
C THR A 248 -9.98 -4.43 -1.60
N LEU A 249 -10.15 -4.79 -2.87
CA LEU A 249 -11.44 -5.20 -3.42
C LEU A 249 -11.98 -6.46 -2.75
N ARG A 250 -11.12 -7.46 -2.52
CA ARG A 250 -11.52 -8.72 -1.88
C ARG A 250 -12.02 -8.53 -0.45
N TYR A 251 -11.35 -7.69 0.34
CA TYR A 251 -11.61 -7.58 1.77
C TYR A 251 -12.40 -6.32 2.17
N PHE A 252 -12.41 -5.30 1.33
CA PHE A 252 -13.01 -3.99 1.62
C PHE A 252 -13.88 -3.48 0.47
N ARG A 253 -14.53 -4.39 -0.27
CA ARG A 253 -15.41 -4.04 -1.41
C ARG A 253 -16.48 -3.02 -1.04
N ALA A 254 -17.03 -3.10 0.16
CA ALA A 254 -18.02 -2.16 0.67
C ALA A 254 -17.52 -0.70 0.70
N GLU A 255 -16.22 -0.46 0.92
CA GLU A 255 -15.66 0.89 0.84
C GLU A 255 -15.67 1.43 -0.60
N TYR A 256 -15.36 0.60 -1.59
CA TYR A 256 -15.45 0.98 -3.01
C TYR A 256 -16.88 1.32 -3.39
N GLU A 257 -17.83 0.49 -3.00
CA GLU A 257 -19.25 0.73 -3.25
C GLU A 257 -19.76 2.00 -2.59
N ALA A 258 -19.35 2.28 -1.35
CA ALA A 258 -19.68 3.53 -0.65
C ALA A 258 -19.11 4.75 -1.39
N HIS A 259 -17.88 4.68 -1.91
CA HIS A 259 -17.29 5.76 -2.70
C HIS A 259 -18.04 5.98 -4.03
N ILE A 260 -18.44 4.90 -4.71
CA ILE A 260 -19.07 4.96 -6.03
C ILE A 260 -20.56 5.33 -5.91
N LYS A 261 -21.33 4.59 -5.10
CA LYS A 261 -22.79 4.72 -5.03
C LYS A 261 -23.25 5.81 -4.06
N GLU A 262 -22.66 5.83 -2.86
CA GLU A 262 -23.07 6.77 -1.79
C GLU A 262 -22.31 8.10 -1.85
N LYS A 263 -21.27 8.19 -2.67
CA LYS A 263 -20.36 9.34 -2.72
C LYS A 263 -19.83 9.71 -1.33
N ARG A 264 -19.46 8.71 -0.54
CA ARG A 264 -19.01 8.82 0.85
C ARG A 264 -17.74 8.01 1.07
N CYS A 265 -16.77 8.58 1.77
CA CYS A 265 -15.59 7.88 2.24
C CYS A 265 -15.81 7.42 3.69
N PRO A 266 -15.96 6.11 3.98
CA PRO A 266 -16.20 5.65 5.35
C PRO A 266 -15.11 6.05 6.35
N ALA A 267 -13.85 6.15 5.88
CA ALA A 267 -12.72 6.59 6.70
C ALA A 267 -12.57 8.12 6.81
N GLY A 268 -13.37 8.91 6.08
CA GLY A 268 -13.27 10.38 6.06
C GLY A 268 -11.97 10.93 5.45
N GLU A 269 -11.12 10.08 4.87
CA GLU A 269 -9.80 10.47 4.34
C GLU A 269 -9.91 11.24 3.02
N CYS A 270 -10.81 10.82 2.12
CA CYS A 270 -10.95 11.38 0.78
C CYS A 270 -11.61 12.76 0.83
N ALA A 271 -10.83 13.83 0.65
CA ALA A 271 -11.29 15.20 0.80
C ALA A 271 -12.52 15.54 -0.06
N ALA A 272 -12.57 15.04 -1.30
CA ALA A 272 -13.69 15.25 -2.22
C ALA A 272 -15.00 14.60 -1.76
N LEU A 273 -14.93 13.60 -0.88
CA LEU A 273 -16.09 12.83 -0.38
C LEU A 273 -16.45 13.17 1.07
N ARG A 274 -15.72 14.09 1.72
CA ARG A 274 -16.08 14.57 3.05
C ARG A 274 -17.41 15.32 2.99
N ARG A 275 -18.23 15.08 3.98
CA ARG A 275 -19.44 15.87 4.22
C ARG A 275 -19.36 16.43 5.62
N TYR A 276 -19.75 17.68 5.77
CA TYR A 276 -19.85 18.32 7.08
C TYR A 276 -21.32 18.59 7.36
N THR A 277 -21.74 18.24 8.55
CA THR A 277 -23.09 18.52 9.08
C THR A 277 -22.96 19.28 10.39
N ILE A 278 -23.99 20.00 10.77
CA ILE A 278 -24.05 20.69 12.05
C ILE A 278 -25.10 19.99 12.92
N ASN A 279 -24.64 19.40 14.00
CA ASN A 279 -25.50 18.81 15.02
C ASN A 279 -26.29 19.93 15.71
N ALA A 280 -27.62 19.93 15.54
CA ALA A 280 -28.50 20.97 16.03
C ALA A 280 -28.51 21.06 17.57
N ASP A 281 -28.38 19.93 18.26
CA ASP A 281 -28.41 19.86 19.72
C ASP A 281 -27.16 20.48 20.35
N LYS A 282 -26.01 20.33 19.71
CA LYS A 282 -24.73 20.91 20.11
C LYS A 282 -24.57 22.38 19.69
N CYS A 283 -25.25 22.78 18.60
CA CYS A 283 -25.09 24.10 18.01
C CYS A 283 -25.72 25.19 18.86
N ARG A 284 -24.93 26.20 19.25
CA ARG A 284 -25.40 27.35 20.04
C ARG A 284 -25.73 28.58 19.18
N GLY A 285 -25.67 28.49 17.86
CA GLY A 285 -25.96 29.61 16.97
C GLY A 285 -25.01 30.80 17.10
N CYS A 286 -23.72 30.55 17.42
CA CYS A 286 -22.72 31.60 17.63
C CYS A 286 -22.20 32.26 16.34
N THR A 287 -22.58 31.81 15.17
CA THR A 287 -22.22 32.30 13.84
C THR A 287 -20.74 32.19 13.44
N LEU A 288 -19.88 31.68 14.30
CA LEU A 288 -18.43 31.65 14.03
C LEU A 288 -18.08 30.81 12.81
N CYS A 289 -18.69 29.63 12.66
CA CYS A 289 -18.51 28.77 11.48
C CYS A 289 -18.95 29.45 10.18
N ALA A 290 -20.06 30.18 10.18
CA ALA A 290 -20.55 30.92 9.01
C ALA A 290 -19.58 32.04 8.62
N LYS A 291 -19.04 32.80 9.59
CA LYS A 291 -18.04 33.85 9.35
C LYS A 291 -16.70 33.31 8.82
N LYS A 292 -16.34 32.09 9.20
CA LYS A 292 -15.09 31.44 8.74
C LYS A 292 -15.23 30.69 7.43
N CYS A 293 -16.45 30.52 6.92
CA CYS A 293 -16.68 29.83 5.68
C CYS A 293 -16.27 30.68 4.48
N PRO A 294 -15.23 30.29 3.70
CA PRO A 294 -14.72 31.13 2.61
C PRO A 294 -15.69 31.27 1.41
N VAL A 295 -16.67 30.33 1.30
CA VAL A 295 -17.65 30.29 0.20
C VAL A 295 -19.08 30.60 0.67
N GLY A 296 -19.28 30.97 1.94
CA GLY A 296 -20.61 31.29 2.46
C GLY A 296 -21.60 30.12 2.41
N ALA A 297 -21.12 28.89 2.56
CA ALA A 297 -21.95 27.68 2.50
C ALA A 297 -22.72 27.39 3.80
N ILE A 298 -22.65 28.24 4.83
CA ILE A 298 -23.29 28.00 6.12
C ILE A 298 -24.33 29.07 6.41
N ASN A 299 -25.57 28.61 6.51
CA ASN A 299 -26.74 29.45 6.75
C ASN A 299 -27.25 29.24 8.19
N GLY A 300 -27.75 30.31 8.83
CA GLY A 300 -28.34 30.25 10.16
C GLY A 300 -28.44 31.63 10.78
N GLU A 301 -29.23 31.74 11.85
CA GLU A 301 -29.43 32.98 12.63
C GLU A 301 -28.75 32.86 13.99
N VAL A 302 -28.46 34.00 14.57
CA VAL A 302 -27.92 34.08 15.95
C VAL A 302 -28.85 33.34 16.94
N LYS A 303 -28.28 32.48 17.78
CA LYS A 303 -28.98 31.63 18.74
C LYS A 303 -29.85 30.52 18.15
N LYS A 304 -29.79 30.28 16.83
CA LYS A 304 -30.42 29.13 16.18
C LYS A 304 -29.36 28.21 15.58
N ALA A 305 -29.67 26.93 15.44
CA ALA A 305 -28.78 25.98 14.80
C ALA A 305 -28.51 26.39 13.34
N HIS A 306 -27.25 26.28 12.91
CA HIS A 306 -26.84 26.56 11.56
C HIS A 306 -26.92 25.30 10.70
N VAL A 307 -26.98 25.46 9.38
CA VAL A 307 -27.02 24.35 8.40
C VAL A 307 -25.96 24.61 7.34
N ILE A 308 -25.29 23.55 6.91
CA ILE A 308 -24.31 23.60 5.82
C ILE A 308 -24.99 23.23 4.50
N ASP A 309 -24.87 24.12 3.53
CA ASP A 309 -25.22 23.85 2.13
C ASP A 309 -24.10 23.02 1.49
N ASN A 310 -24.32 21.73 1.37
CA ASN A 310 -23.32 20.80 0.84
C ASN A 310 -23.05 20.97 -0.67
N GLU A 311 -23.92 21.65 -1.43
CA GLU A 311 -23.67 21.96 -2.84
C GLU A 311 -22.66 23.10 -3.00
N LYS A 312 -22.69 24.09 -2.08
CA LYS A 312 -21.74 25.19 -2.05
C LYS A 312 -20.45 24.86 -1.27
N CYS A 313 -20.51 23.83 -0.42
CA CYS A 313 -19.41 23.50 0.49
C CYS A 313 -18.19 22.96 -0.27
N ILE A 314 -17.05 23.64 -0.16
CA ILE A 314 -15.75 23.18 -0.72
C ILE A 314 -15.01 22.17 0.19
N LYS A 315 -15.64 21.70 1.26
CA LYS A 315 -15.16 20.62 2.13
C LYS A 315 -13.82 20.94 2.84
N CYS A 316 -13.47 22.19 3.06
CA CYS A 316 -12.20 22.65 3.60
C CYS A 316 -12.00 22.38 5.11
N GLY A 317 -13.08 22.12 5.87
CA GLY A 317 -13.00 21.84 7.31
C GLY A 317 -12.91 23.06 8.25
N SER A 318 -12.73 24.28 7.72
CA SER A 318 -12.57 25.50 8.54
C SER A 318 -13.71 25.75 9.53
N CYS A 319 -14.91 25.27 9.22
CA CYS A 319 -16.06 25.36 10.12
C CYS A 319 -15.95 24.42 11.32
N ALA A 320 -15.39 23.23 11.14
CA ALA A 320 -15.14 22.26 12.22
C ALA A 320 -14.05 22.79 13.16
N GLU A 321 -12.93 23.24 12.62
CA GLU A 321 -11.84 23.86 13.40
C GLU A 321 -12.30 25.10 14.20
N ALA A 322 -13.22 25.88 13.65
CA ALA A 322 -13.74 27.07 14.30
C ALA A 322 -14.81 26.80 15.36
N CYS A 323 -15.39 25.59 15.39
CA CYS A 323 -16.52 25.29 16.29
C CYS A 323 -16.06 24.98 17.72
N ARG A 324 -16.29 25.89 18.65
CA ARG A 324 -15.95 25.70 20.06
C ARG A 324 -16.87 24.73 20.82
N PHE A 325 -17.94 24.28 20.18
CA PHE A 325 -18.97 23.41 20.76
C PHE A 325 -18.96 22.00 20.15
N ASP A 326 -17.96 21.68 19.31
CA ASP A 326 -17.88 20.43 18.57
C ASP A 326 -19.20 20.02 17.88
N ALA A 327 -19.95 21.05 17.41
CA ALA A 327 -21.23 20.86 16.76
C ALA A 327 -21.09 20.54 15.27
N VAL A 328 -19.91 20.75 14.65
CA VAL A 328 -19.67 20.43 13.25
C VAL A 328 -19.06 19.04 13.19
N GLU A 329 -19.81 18.11 12.62
CA GLU A 329 -19.44 16.71 12.49
C GLU A 329 -19.05 16.41 11.03
N MET A 330 -18.01 15.60 10.86
CA MET A 330 -17.59 15.10 9.56
C MET A 330 -18.20 13.70 9.35
N CYS A 331 -18.95 13.52 8.27
CA CYS A 331 -19.62 12.27 7.90
C CYS A 331 -19.01 11.66 6.65
#